data_aeb2915e66a3658cb6dd3d27a2cc2df9
#
_entry.id   aeb2915e66a3658cb6dd3d27a2cc2df9
#
_cell.length_a   1.000
_cell.length_b   1.000
_cell.length_c   1.000
_cell.angle_alpha   90.00
_cell.angle_beta   90.00
_cell.angle_gamma   90.00
#
_symmetry.space_group_name_H-M   'P 1'
#
loop_
_entity.id
_entity.type
_entity.pdbx_description
1 polymer ?
#
loop_
_entity_poly.entity_id
_entity_poly.type
_entity_poly.pdbx_seq_one_letter_code
_entity_poly.pdbx_strand_id
1 'polypeptide(L)'
;MDLYAHSSNLSGTRHTLGEHLRRVADLAKGFAGAFGYAEAAAVLGLLHDIGKAHPDFQAYLLAAESGARHAPRGPDHKMAGVLLALERGMGAAALALQGHHGGLQSAGALKAWLADNAARERATQALHQALEALPELAGIDDAVWPATVNDPLSAEVLMWPGLEESFDL
;
A
#
# COMPACT_ATOMS: atom_id res chain seq x y z
N MET A 1 17.39 8.69 -3.99
CA MET A 1 17.66 7.38 -4.65
C MET A 1 16.38 6.97 -5.36
N ASP A 2 16.44 6.60 -6.64
CA ASP A 2 15.22 6.22 -7.34
C ASP A 2 14.70 4.88 -6.80
N LEU A 3 13.41 4.82 -6.47
CA LEU A 3 12.72 3.60 -6.08
C LEU A 3 12.05 2.99 -7.31
N TYR A 4 12.14 1.67 -7.45
CA TYR A 4 11.60 0.95 -8.60
C TYR A 4 10.43 0.05 -8.22
N ALA A 5 9.45 -0.04 -9.11
CA ALA A 5 8.26 -0.88 -8.94
C ALA A 5 8.51 -2.34 -9.34
N HIS A 6 9.38 -2.55 -10.34
CA HIS A 6 9.69 -3.84 -10.94
C HIS A 6 11.17 -3.90 -11.31
N SER A 7 11.70 -5.13 -11.44
CA SER A 7 12.98 -5.37 -12.10
C SER A 7 12.94 -4.89 -13.56
N SER A 8 14.10 -4.70 -14.17
CA SER A 8 14.19 -4.31 -15.56
C SER A 8 13.48 -5.32 -16.49
N ASN A 9 12.79 -4.82 -17.49
CA ASN A 9 12.21 -5.64 -18.55
C ASN A 9 13.28 -6.13 -19.53
N LEU A 10 12.89 -6.90 -20.54
CA LEU A 10 13.80 -7.43 -21.57
C LEU A 10 14.56 -6.34 -22.35
N SER A 11 14.05 -5.12 -22.40
CA SER A 11 14.73 -3.97 -23.02
C SER A 11 15.62 -3.19 -22.05
N GLY A 12 15.80 -3.65 -20.82
CA GLY A 12 16.59 -2.98 -19.79
C GLY A 12 15.91 -1.77 -19.14
N THR A 13 14.63 -1.52 -19.44
CA THR A 13 13.89 -0.39 -18.88
C THR A 13 13.33 -0.74 -17.51
N ARG A 14 13.51 0.18 -16.55
CA ARG A 14 12.87 0.12 -15.22
C ARG A 14 11.80 1.19 -15.12
N HIS A 15 10.70 0.87 -14.47
CA HIS A 15 9.69 1.84 -14.08
C HIS A 15 9.93 2.27 -12.63
N THR A 16 9.96 3.57 -12.39
CA THR A 16 10.03 4.08 -11.02
C THR A 16 8.74 3.75 -10.27
N LEU A 17 8.86 3.63 -8.95
CA LEU A 17 7.70 3.36 -8.09
C LEU A 17 6.63 4.45 -8.25
N GLY A 18 7.04 5.72 -8.27
CA GLY A 18 6.10 6.84 -8.42
C GLY A 18 5.36 6.83 -9.76
N GLU A 19 6.05 6.56 -10.88
CA GLU A 19 5.38 6.43 -12.19
C GLU A 19 4.39 5.27 -12.22
N HIS A 20 4.77 4.13 -11.64
CA HIS A 20 3.91 2.96 -11.54
C HIS A 20 2.63 3.28 -10.75
N LEU A 21 2.76 3.84 -9.56
CA LEU A 21 1.62 4.15 -8.70
C LEU A 21 0.66 5.15 -9.34
N ARG A 22 1.18 6.25 -9.91
CA ARG A 22 0.35 7.25 -10.60
C ARG A 22 -0.38 6.64 -11.80
N ARG A 23 0.30 5.82 -12.59
CA ARG A 23 -0.32 5.17 -13.75
C ARG A 23 -1.42 4.20 -13.34
N VAL A 24 -1.22 3.42 -12.28
CA VAL A 24 -2.26 2.52 -11.74
C VAL A 24 -3.43 3.33 -11.18
N ALA A 25 -3.15 4.45 -10.49
CA ALA A 25 -4.18 5.35 -10.00
C ALA A 25 -5.04 5.93 -11.13
N ASP A 26 -4.42 6.41 -12.22
CA ASP A 26 -5.13 6.95 -13.38
C ASP A 26 -6.02 5.90 -14.05
N LEU A 27 -5.52 4.68 -14.22
CA LEU A 27 -6.30 3.57 -14.77
C LEU A 27 -7.47 3.20 -13.87
N ALA A 28 -7.23 3.05 -12.57
CA ALA A 28 -8.26 2.72 -11.59
C ALA A 28 -9.36 3.81 -11.55
N LYS A 29 -8.95 5.08 -11.55
CA LYS A 29 -9.84 6.24 -11.65
C LYS A 29 -10.73 6.16 -12.89
N GLY A 30 -10.14 5.87 -14.05
CA GLY A 30 -10.87 5.75 -15.31
C GLY A 30 -11.91 4.63 -15.28
N PHE A 31 -11.56 3.45 -14.79
CA PHE A 31 -12.49 2.32 -14.70
C PHE A 31 -13.60 2.56 -13.68
N ALA A 32 -13.30 3.13 -12.53
CA ALA A 32 -14.27 3.35 -11.46
C ALA A 32 -15.16 4.57 -11.67
N GLY A 33 -14.82 5.44 -12.62
CA GLY A 33 -15.60 6.63 -12.94
C GLY A 33 -17.04 6.34 -13.33
N ALA A 34 -17.28 5.23 -14.05
CA ALA A 34 -18.61 4.79 -14.42
C ALA A 34 -19.52 4.42 -13.23
N PHE A 35 -18.92 4.16 -12.08
CA PHE A 35 -19.62 3.76 -10.84
C PHE A 35 -19.65 4.88 -9.79
N GLY A 36 -19.09 6.05 -10.08
CA GLY A 36 -19.00 7.17 -9.14
C GLY A 36 -17.89 7.05 -8.09
N TYR A 37 -16.96 6.11 -8.24
CA TYR A 37 -15.86 5.84 -7.28
C TYR A 37 -14.47 6.21 -7.82
N ALA A 38 -14.39 7.14 -8.78
CA ALA A 38 -13.16 7.50 -9.46
C ALA A 38 -12.02 7.87 -8.49
N GLU A 39 -12.29 8.79 -7.54
CA GLU A 39 -11.26 9.27 -6.61
C GLU A 39 -10.85 8.20 -5.61
N ALA A 40 -11.79 7.43 -5.07
CA ALA A 40 -11.48 6.31 -4.17
C ALA A 40 -10.61 5.24 -4.85
N ALA A 41 -10.90 4.93 -6.11
CA ALA A 41 -10.09 3.99 -6.88
C ALA A 41 -8.69 4.54 -7.20
N ALA A 42 -8.58 5.85 -7.46
CA ALA A 42 -7.28 6.49 -7.63
C ALA A 42 -6.42 6.37 -6.37
N VAL A 43 -7.00 6.60 -5.20
CA VAL A 43 -6.31 6.40 -3.90
C VAL A 43 -5.86 4.96 -3.74
N LEU A 44 -6.72 3.97 -3.99
CA LEU A 44 -6.31 2.56 -3.95
C LEU A 44 -5.14 2.27 -4.89
N GLY A 45 -5.17 2.84 -6.10
CA GLY A 45 -4.09 2.72 -7.07
C GLY A 45 -2.78 3.35 -6.58
N LEU A 46 -2.83 4.48 -5.88
CA LEU A 46 -1.64 5.09 -5.27
C LEU A 46 -1.07 4.25 -4.12
N LEU A 47 -1.92 3.63 -3.31
CA LEU A 47 -1.51 2.98 -2.08
C LEU A 47 -1.09 1.50 -2.24
N HIS A 48 -1.54 0.80 -3.32
CA HIS A 48 -1.44 -0.66 -3.39
C HIS A 48 -0.02 -1.21 -3.22
N ASP A 49 0.97 -0.51 -3.71
CA ASP A 49 2.36 -0.97 -3.81
C ASP A 49 3.38 -0.05 -3.11
N ILE A 50 2.94 0.92 -2.28
CA ILE A 50 3.88 1.85 -1.62
C ILE A 50 4.90 1.14 -0.73
N GLY A 51 4.59 -0.04 -0.22
CA GLY A 51 5.51 -0.86 0.56
C GLY A 51 6.73 -1.36 -0.23
N LYS A 52 6.71 -1.27 -1.57
CA LYS A 52 7.89 -1.49 -2.40
C LYS A 52 9.01 -0.46 -2.13
N ALA A 53 8.70 0.64 -1.44
CA ALA A 53 9.71 1.59 -1.00
C ALA A 53 10.68 1.00 0.04
N HIS A 54 10.34 -0.11 0.71
CA HIS A 54 11.23 -0.73 1.70
C HIS A 54 12.58 -1.13 1.08
N PRO A 55 13.71 -0.86 1.75
CA PRO A 55 15.05 -1.19 1.25
C PRO A 55 15.21 -2.66 0.88
N ASP A 56 14.64 -3.59 1.66
CA ASP A 56 14.71 -5.02 1.37
C ASP A 56 13.98 -5.38 0.06
N PHE A 57 12.88 -4.68 -0.27
CA PHE A 57 12.19 -4.90 -1.53
C PHE A 57 13.03 -4.39 -2.71
N GLN A 58 13.68 -3.24 -2.56
CA GLN A 58 14.59 -2.71 -3.59
C GLN A 58 15.80 -3.63 -3.78
N ALA A 59 16.38 -4.14 -2.70
CA ALA A 59 17.45 -5.14 -2.76
C ALA A 59 17.00 -6.44 -3.44
N TYR A 60 15.76 -6.90 -3.15
CA TYR A 60 15.15 -8.05 -3.81
C TYR A 60 15.03 -7.86 -5.34
N LEU A 61 14.59 -6.69 -5.80
CA LEU A 61 14.51 -6.39 -7.25
C LEU A 61 15.88 -6.47 -7.93
N LEU A 62 16.92 -5.90 -7.31
CA LEU A 62 18.29 -5.94 -7.83
C LEU A 62 18.85 -7.38 -7.86
N ALA A 63 18.57 -8.17 -6.82
CA ALA A 63 18.98 -9.59 -6.77
C ALA A 63 18.27 -10.41 -7.85
N ALA A 64 16.98 -10.15 -8.11
CA ALA A 64 16.23 -10.84 -9.17
C ALA A 64 16.80 -10.54 -10.56
N GLU A 65 17.28 -9.33 -10.81
CA GLU A 65 17.93 -8.96 -12.08
C GLU A 65 19.27 -9.64 -12.30
N SER A 66 20.02 -9.91 -11.23
CA SER A 66 21.32 -10.59 -11.33
C SER A 66 21.24 -12.07 -11.69
N GLY A 67 20.04 -12.59 -11.95
CA GLY A 67 19.84 -13.98 -12.39
C GLY A 67 19.91 -15.01 -11.25
N ALA A 68 19.73 -14.62 -10.01
CA ALA A 68 19.60 -15.53 -8.88
C ALA A 68 18.41 -16.46 -9.11
N ARG A 69 18.66 -17.66 -9.62
CA ARG A 69 17.64 -18.66 -10.05
C ARG A 69 16.67 -19.10 -8.94
N HIS A 70 16.88 -18.67 -7.71
CA HIS A 70 16.08 -18.99 -6.53
C HIS A 70 15.90 -17.76 -5.65
N ALA A 71 15.54 -16.62 -6.26
CA ALA A 71 15.11 -15.47 -5.44
C ALA A 71 13.93 -15.94 -4.56
N PRO A 72 14.04 -15.84 -3.24
CA PRO A 72 12.91 -16.14 -2.35
C PRO A 72 11.72 -15.24 -2.74
N ARG A 73 10.52 -15.63 -2.32
CA ARG A 73 9.34 -14.76 -2.50
C ARG A 73 9.68 -13.36 -1.97
N GLY A 74 9.36 -12.32 -2.76
CA GLY A 74 9.66 -10.95 -2.37
C GLY A 74 9.04 -10.59 -1.01
N PRO A 75 9.63 -9.62 -0.30
CA PRO A 75 9.09 -9.14 0.98
C PRO A 75 7.64 -8.67 0.84
N ASP A 76 6.88 -8.71 1.94
CA ASP A 76 5.54 -8.13 1.98
C ASP A 76 5.64 -6.62 1.70
N HIS A 77 4.87 -6.14 0.75
CA HIS A 77 4.84 -4.75 0.32
C HIS A 77 3.43 -4.13 0.35
N LYS A 78 2.41 -4.91 0.77
CA LYS A 78 1.02 -4.46 0.83
C LYS A 78 0.76 -3.59 2.05
N MET A 79 1.41 -3.93 3.15
CA MET A 79 0.98 -3.47 4.46
C MET A 79 1.31 -2.01 4.76
N ALA A 80 2.26 -1.40 4.06
CA ALA A 80 2.48 0.05 4.16
C ALA A 80 1.26 0.85 3.66
N GLY A 81 0.66 0.41 2.54
CA GLY A 81 -0.58 1.01 2.03
C GLY A 81 -1.78 0.77 2.97
N VAL A 82 -1.83 -0.42 3.58
CA VAL A 82 -2.84 -0.75 4.60
C VAL A 82 -2.73 0.18 5.81
N LEU A 83 -1.52 0.41 6.33
CA LEU A 83 -1.30 1.32 7.46
C LEU A 83 -1.78 2.73 7.12
N LEU A 84 -1.33 3.30 6.00
CA LEU A 84 -1.76 4.64 5.62
C LEU A 84 -3.27 4.74 5.41
N ALA A 85 -3.91 3.72 4.84
CA ALA A 85 -5.36 3.68 4.70
C ALA A 85 -6.07 3.68 6.05
N LEU A 86 -5.56 2.93 7.04
CA LEU A 86 -6.11 2.91 8.39
C LEU A 86 -5.91 4.23 9.12
N GLU A 87 -4.73 4.86 9.02
CA GLU A 87 -4.44 6.20 9.55
C GLU A 87 -5.42 7.27 9.05
N ARG A 88 -5.89 7.09 7.83
CA ARG A 88 -6.85 8.00 7.18
C ARG A 88 -8.31 7.56 7.34
N GLY A 89 -8.62 6.60 8.22
CA GLY A 89 -9.99 6.14 8.45
C GLY A 89 -10.62 5.35 7.29
N MET A 90 -9.80 4.84 6.36
CA MET A 90 -10.24 4.14 5.15
C MET A 90 -10.21 2.61 5.33
N GLY A 91 -10.97 2.06 6.29
CA GLY A 91 -10.90 0.64 6.65
C GLY A 91 -11.25 -0.33 5.51
N ALA A 92 -12.24 -0.01 4.67
CA ALA A 92 -12.56 -0.82 3.49
C ALA A 92 -11.40 -0.83 2.47
N ALA A 93 -10.70 0.32 2.30
CA ALA A 93 -9.49 0.39 1.49
C ALA A 93 -8.40 -0.52 2.04
N ALA A 94 -8.22 -0.56 3.36
CA ALA A 94 -7.23 -1.42 4.01
C ALA A 94 -7.43 -2.89 3.66
N LEU A 95 -8.68 -3.40 3.65
CA LEU A 95 -8.97 -4.78 3.25
C LEU A 95 -8.70 -5.04 1.77
N ALA A 96 -9.06 -4.10 0.90
CA ALA A 96 -8.78 -4.19 -0.54
C ALA A 96 -7.26 -4.22 -0.80
N LEU A 97 -6.51 -3.32 -0.15
CA LEU A 97 -5.05 -3.24 -0.24
C LEU A 97 -4.37 -4.52 0.29
N GLN A 98 -4.85 -5.07 1.42
CA GLN A 98 -4.33 -6.32 1.94
C GLN A 98 -4.51 -7.48 0.95
N GLY A 99 -5.63 -7.47 0.23
CA GLY A 99 -6.07 -8.56 -0.65
C GLY A 99 -5.52 -8.53 -2.07
N HIS A 100 -4.89 -7.44 -2.53
CA HIS A 100 -4.64 -7.21 -3.96
C HIS A 100 -3.77 -8.28 -4.66
N HIS A 101 -2.96 -9.04 -3.95
CA HIS A 101 -2.20 -10.17 -4.50
C HIS A 101 -2.75 -11.55 -4.17
N GLY A 102 -3.64 -11.68 -3.21
CA GLY A 102 -4.04 -12.99 -2.68
C GLY A 102 -5.54 -13.15 -2.46
N GLY A 103 -6.35 -12.19 -2.93
CA GLY A 103 -7.78 -12.15 -2.67
C GLY A 103 -8.12 -11.57 -1.28
N LEU A 104 -9.38 -11.23 -1.09
CA LEU A 104 -9.87 -10.59 0.12
C LEU A 104 -9.56 -11.44 1.36
N GLN A 105 -8.98 -10.81 2.34
CA GLN A 105 -8.69 -11.39 3.64
C GLN A 105 -9.80 -11.04 4.63
N SER A 106 -9.89 -11.79 5.73
CA SER A 106 -10.82 -11.45 6.80
C SER A 106 -10.31 -10.29 7.67
N ALA A 107 -11.20 -9.56 8.31
CA ALA A 107 -10.82 -8.57 9.31
C ALA A 107 -9.98 -9.19 10.45
N GLY A 108 -10.25 -10.46 10.80
CA GLY A 108 -9.44 -11.22 11.77
C GLY A 108 -8.00 -11.43 11.32
N ALA A 109 -7.77 -11.68 10.02
CA ALA A 109 -6.42 -11.81 9.48
C ALA A 109 -5.66 -10.46 9.51
N LEU A 110 -6.36 -9.35 9.22
CA LEU A 110 -5.79 -8.02 9.35
C LEU A 110 -5.42 -7.70 10.80
N LYS A 111 -6.32 -7.98 11.74
CA LYS A 111 -6.07 -7.79 13.18
C LYS A 111 -4.87 -8.61 13.67
N ALA A 112 -4.76 -9.87 13.24
CA ALA A 112 -3.63 -10.72 13.59
C ALA A 112 -2.29 -10.16 13.06
N TRP A 113 -2.30 -9.60 11.84
CA TRP A 113 -1.13 -8.94 11.29
C TRP A 113 -0.77 -7.68 12.07
N LEU A 114 -1.75 -6.83 12.41
CA LEU A 114 -1.53 -5.60 13.19
C LEU A 114 -0.95 -5.90 14.59
N ALA A 115 -1.20 -7.07 15.14
CA ALA A 115 -0.64 -7.53 16.41
C ALA A 115 0.83 -7.99 16.29
N ASP A 116 1.34 -8.25 15.08
CA ASP A 116 2.74 -8.61 14.84
C ASP A 116 3.61 -7.34 14.77
N ASN A 117 4.27 -7.02 15.89
CA ASN A 117 5.11 -5.83 16.00
C ASN A 117 6.21 -5.77 14.93
N ALA A 118 6.87 -6.88 14.63
CA ALA A 118 7.97 -6.89 13.66
C ALA A 118 7.46 -6.66 12.23
N ALA A 119 6.29 -7.22 11.88
CA ALA A 119 5.66 -6.98 10.58
C ALA A 119 5.20 -5.53 10.46
N ARG A 120 4.61 -4.97 11.51
CA ARG A 120 4.16 -3.58 11.57
C ARG A 120 5.33 -2.60 11.45
N GLU A 121 6.43 -2.83 12.17
CA GLU A 121 7.62 -1.99 12.11
C GLU A 121 8.19 -1.93 10.68
N ARG A 122 8.30 -3.08 9.99
CA ARG A 122 8.73 -3.10 8.59
C ARG A 122 7.79 -2.30 7.67
N ALA A 123 6.47 -2.43 7.86
CA ALA A 123 5.51 -1.68 7.08
C ALA A 123 5.58 -0.18 7.36
N THR A 124 5.77 0.23 8.61
CA THR A 124 5.99 1.63 9.01
C THR A 124 7.26 2.19 8.37
N GLN A 125 8.36 1.45 8.39
CA GLN A 125 9.58 1.87 7.70
C GLN A 125 9.36 2.07 6.20
N ALA A 126 8.66 1.14 5.55
CA ALA A 126 8.31 1.27 4.13
C ALA A 126 7.43 2.50 3.86
N LEU A 127 6.47 2.78 4.75
CA LEU A 127 5.59 3.95 4.65
C LEU A 127 6.38 5.25 4.75
N HIS A 128 7.30 5.38 5.71
CA HIS A 128 8.16 6.56 5.83
C HIS A 128 8.99 6.77 4.56
N GLN A 129 9.61 5.74 4.04
CA GLN A 129 10.38 5.81 2.79
C GLN A 129 9.51 6.24 1.60
N ALA A 130 8.27 5.74 1.54
CA ALA A 130 7.34 6.12 0.49
C ALA A 130 6.91 7.59 0.60
N LEU A 131 6.61 8.07 1.81
CA LEU A 131 6.23 9.48 2.05
C LEU A 131 7.38 10.45 1.73
N GLU A 132 8.62 10.08 2.03
CA GLU A 132 9.79 10.87 1.65
C GLU A 132 9.99 10.94 0.13
N ALA A 133 9.77 9.83 -0.57
CA ALA A 133 9.98 9.73 -2.01
C ALA A 133 8.81 10.28 -2.84
N LEU A 134 7.59 10.29 -2.29
CA LEU A 134 6.33 10.62 -2.94
C LEU A 134 5.50 11.55 -2.05
N PRO A 135 5.84 12.85 -2.00
CA PRO A 135 5.18 13.81 -1.11
C PRO A 135 3.66 13.93 -1.31
N GLU A 136 3.16 13.58 -2.50
CA GLU A 136 1.73 13.55 -2.80
C GLU A 136 0.93 12.58 -1.93
N LEU A 137 1.57 11.55 -1.36
CA LEU A 137 0.92 10.61 -0.45
C LEU A 137 0.49 11.26 0.87
N ALA A 138 1.19 12.29 1.31
CA ALA A 138 0.84 13.03 2.51
C ALA A 138 -0.45 13.85 2.35
N GLY A 139 -0.80 14.21 1.12
CA GLY A 139 -2.02 14.97 0.77
C GLY A 139 -3.25 14.11 0.53
N ILE A 140 -3.17 12.80 0.72
CA ILE A 140 -4.35 11.93 0.61
C ILE A 140 -5.30 12.24 1.77
N ASP A 141 -6.49 12.73 1.41
CA ASP A 141 -7.55 13.11 2.35
C ASP A 141 -8.60 12.01 2.44
N ASP A 142 -9.15 11.78 3.63
CA ASP A 142 -10.28 10.91 3.89
C ASP A 142 -11.55 11.40 3.19
N ALA A 143 -11.68 12.71 2.92
CA ALA A 143 -12.78 13.31 2.15
C ALA A 143 -12.94 12.72 0.74
N VAL A 144 -11.90 12.08 0.20
CA VAL A 144 -11.94 11.37 -1.09
C VAL A 144 -12.68 10.03 -0.96
N TRP A 145 -12.75 9.49 0.26
CA TRP A 145 -13.47 8.25 0.51
C TRP A 145 -14.96 8.56 0.70
N PRO A 146 -15.86 8.00 -0.13
CA PRO A 146 -17.28 8.35 -0.05
C PRO A 146 -17.83 8.08 1.35
N ALA A 147 -18.43 9.08 1.97
CA ALA A 147 -19.11 8.95 3.27
C ALA A 147 -20.25 7.91 3.26
N THR A 148 -20.68 7.50 2.06
CA THR A 148 -21.67 6.41 1.85
C THR A 148 -21.10 5.00 2.09
N VAL A 149 -19.80 4.85 2.13
CA VAL A 149 -19.15 3.67 2.68
C VAL A 149 -19.06 3.88 4.20
N ASN A 150 -20.23 3.96 4.85
CA ASN A 150 -20.33 3.77 6.29
C ASN A 150 -19.81 2.36 6.58
N ASP A 151 -18.51 2.27 6.76
CA ASP A 151 -17.82 1.02 6.86
C ASP A 151 -17.82 0.58 8.32
N PRO A 152 -18.66 -0.39 8.68
CA PRO A 152 -18.64 -0.96 10.03
C PRO A 152 -17.28 -1.59 10.36
N LEU A 153 -16.46 -1.90 9.34
CA LEU A 153 -15.10 -2.39 9.50
C LEU A 153 -14.13 -1.28 9.91
N SER A 154 -14.32 -0.03 9.45
CA SER A 154 -13.50 1.11 9.92
C SER A 154 -13.67 1.28 11.42
N ALA A 155 -14.91 1.25 11.93
CA ALA A 155 -15.18 1.40 13.34
C ALA A 155 -14.55 0.26 14.16
N GLU A 156 -14.64 -1.00 13.70
CA GLU A 156 -14.04 -2.15 14.38
C GLU A 156 -12.51 -2.15 14.36
N VAL A 157 -11.89 -1.70 13.26
CA VAL A 157 -10.43 -1.67 13.12
C VAL A 157 -9.85 -0.46 13.83
N LEU A 158 -10.52 0.72 13.77
CA LEU A 158 -10.11 1.94 14.48
C LEU A 158 -10.28 1.84 16.00
N MET A 159 -11.19 0.97 16.50
CA MET A 159 -11.34 0.68 17.92
C MET A 159 -10.32 -0.35 18.43
N TRP A 160 -9.30 -0.69 17.65
CA TRP A 160 -8.24 -1.58 18.11
C TRP A 160 -7.36 -0.87 19.15
N PRO A 161 -7.32 -1.34 20.41
CA PRO A 161 -6.42 -0.78 21.42
C PRO A 161 -4.95 -0.96 20.96
N GLY A 162 -4.24 0.11 20.77
CA GLY A 162 -2.85 0.11 20.32
C GLY A 162 -2.62 0.71 18.92
N LEU A 163 -3.67 1.02 18.15
CA LEU A 163 -3.50 1.87 16.96
C LEU A 163 -3.24 3.33 17.38
N GLU A 164 -3.90 3.81 18.43
CA GLU A 164 -3.72 5.17 18.95
C GLU A 164 -2.28 5.46 19.40
N GLU A 165 -1.57 4.47 19.94
CA GLU A 165 -0.17 4.63 20.38
C GLU A 165 0.84 4.61 19.23
N SER A 166 0.42 4.24 18.01
CA SER A 166 1.31 4.11 16.84
C SER A 166 1.40 5.38 16.00
N PHE A 167 0.55 6.37 16.24
CA PHE A 167 0.36 7.54 15.39
C PHE A 167 0.77 8.87 16.04
N ASP A 168 1.29 8.86 17.28
CA ASP A 168 1.98 10.01 17.86
C ASP A 168 3.40 10.09 17.27
N LEU A 169 3.50 10.57 16.03
CA LEU A 169 4.72 11.02 15.36
C LEU A 169 4.63 12.48 15.01
#